data_a76e12b0c185e8fc9efa801770a560d9
#
_entry.id   a76e12b0c185e8fc9efa801770a560d9
#
_cell.length_a   1.000
_cell.length_b   1.000
_cell.length_c   1.000
_cell.angle_alpha   90.00
_cell.angle_beta   90.00
_cell.angle_gamma   90.00
#
_symmetry.space_group_name_H-M   'P 1'
#
loop_
_entity.id
_entity.type
_entity.pdbx_description
1 polymer ?
#
loop_
_entity_poly.entity_id
_entity_poly.type
_entity_poly.pdbx_seq_one_letter_code
_entity_poly.pdbx_strand_id
1 'polypeptide(L)'
;MKLLFWSGKSKFLIALLLITALGACKKSKVNPDPVDPAVESNTKQTPTTNRRELTNDSLFLYAKQIYFWNTTLPSYDVFEPRKYKTYPLDLDNFRDELFNITKYSTFETVPGANYSKYAYIVDNTESNGNQASAKFASLDANDVGYDMGIVTFRNYGTETNYTTYVAGVYPNSPAANAGITRGTQITKIGNVSIGTNFNSVVQTLNAVLNNRLTTALFSGIKADGTPFTDVRLTIARYNSSSVFTSKVITQGGKNVGYFAYSRFSVLTVGGKTPSDVRLDPVFAEFASKGVTDLVIDLRYNGGGSVETAEYLLNLIAPSTATGKMYQELYNNTMKTGKATILEKQPLTDGSGKILYSSSGKMYTYDDVDWTEAGNTYYFSKKGSLTGVKNIVFLVSGGTASASEMLINCIKPHVQSVKLVGTKTYGKPVGFFPILLDNRYNAYIPSFETRNSRGEGGYYAGMTPDYLDDGNNGIVDDAKYDFGNPNEGYLKTALSILAPVAQGVSSGRTSSVASTPAGNIKTLTFANDNIENVGMIETRFKIKK
;
A
#
# COMPACT_ATOMS: atom_id res chain seq x y z
N MET A 1 53.15 -48.77 47.82
CA MET A 1 54.43 -48.08 48.09
C MET A 1 54.68 -47.06 46.98
N LYS A 2 54.85 -45.80 47.36
CA LYS A 2 55.27 -44.60 46.61
C LYS A 2 54.26 -43.93 45.65
N LEU A 3 53.76 -42.87 46.16
CA LEU A 3 53.39 -41.60 45.56
C LEU A 3 54.36 -41.13 44.48
N LEU A 4 53.80 -40.38 43.45
CA LEU A 4 54.45 -39.16 43.05
C LEU A 4 53.38 -38.24 42.34
N PHE A 5 53.29 -37.09 42.89
CA PHE A 5 52.57 -35.86 42.40
C PHE A 5 53.01 -35.45 41.00
N TRP A 6 52.11 -35.01 40.15
CA TRP A 6 52.43 -33.91 39.24
C TRP A 6 51.26 -32.96 39.02
N SER A 7 51.65 -31.78 39.12
CA SER A 7 51.02 -30.48 39.38
C SER A 7 50.04 -30.01 38.34
N GLY A 8 48.98 -29.37 38.85
CA GLY A 8 48.04 -28.64 38.07
C GLY A 8 48.63 -27.38 37.46
N LYS A 9 48.79 -27.35 36.14
CA LYS A 9 48.98 -26.15 35.31
C LYS A 9 48.24 -26.18 33.98
N SER A 10 47.45 -27.21 33.69
CA SER A 10 46.73 -27.26 32.39
C SER A 10 45.23 -26.89 32.45
N LYS A 11 44.68 -26.57 33.63
CA LYS A 11 43.27 -26.20 33.77
C LYS A 11 42.98 -24.70 33.61
N PHE A 12 44.02 -23.86 33.62
CA PHE A 12 43.85 -22.41 33.45
C PHE A 12 43.86 -21.92 31.99
N LEU A 13 44.45 -22.71 31.08
CA LEU A 13 44.48 -22.33 29.65
C LEU A 13 43.18 -22.63 28.89
N ILE A 14 42.40 -23.63 29.37
CA ILE A 14 41.12 -23.99 28.73
C ILE A 14 40.00 -23.06 29.18
N ALA A 15 40.08 -22.48 30.37
CA ALA A 15 39.10 -21.48 30.82
C ALA A 15 39.27 -20.12 30.15
N LEU A 16 40.46 -19.76 29.69
CA LEU A 16 40.71 -18.49 29.00
C LEU A 16 40.31 -18.52 27.53
N LEU A 17 40.29 -19.70 26.88
CA LEU A 17 39.81 -19.83 25.48
C LEU A 17 38.27 -19.90 25.34
N LEU A 18 37.56 -20.27 26.43
CA LEU A 18 36.08 -20.27 26.40
C LEU A 18 35.46 -18.90 26.67
N ILE A 19 36.21 -17.97 27.26
CA ILE A 19 35.72 -16.60 27.54
C ILE A 19 35.83 -15.71 26.30
N THR A 20 36.69 -16.01 25.34
CA THR A 20 36.81 -15.24 24.08
C THR A 20 35.81 -15.66 22.99
N ALA A 21 35.09 -16.78 23.16
CA ALA A 21 34.09 -17.24 22.19
C ALA A 21 32.67 -16.77 22.48
N LEU A 22 32.42 -16.12 23.61
CA LEU A 22 31.09 -15.55 23.96
C LEU A 22 30.96 -14.04 23.71
N GLY A 23 31.98 -13.42 23.13
CA GLY A 23 32.00 -11.98 22.81
C GLY A 23 31.62 -11.62 21.38
N ALA A 24 31.23 -12.57 20.52
CA ALA A 24 31.08 -12.37 19.09
C ALA A 24 29.63 -12.50 18.60
N CYS A 25 28.64 -12.01 19.34
CA CYS A 25 27.31 -11.78 18.85
C CYS A 25 26.72 -10.48 19.42
N LYS A 26 27.44 -9.38 19.31
CA LYS A 26 26.77 -8.07 19.21
C LYS A 26 26.37 -7.91 17.75
N LYS A 27 25.04 -7.99 17.50
CA LYS A 27 24.46 -7.39 16.30
C LYS A 27 25.03 -5.97 16.21
N SER A 28 25.99 -5.76 15.33
CA SER A 28 26.39 -4.43 14.92
C SER A 28 25.14 -3.82 14.30
N LYS A 29 24.52 -2.87 15.00
CA LYS A 29 23.77 -1.83 14.32
C LYS A 29 24.81 -1.19 13.41
N VAL A 30 24.76 -1.53 12.14
CA VAL A 30 25.39 -0.72 11.10
C VAL A 30 24.58 0.57 11.10
N ASN A 31 24.96 1.52 11.97
CA ASN A 31 24.79 2.90 11.61
C ASN A 31 25.67 3.07 10.37
N PRO A 32 25.15 3.45 9.22
CA PRO A 32 26.02 3.91 8.17
C PRO A 32 26.86 5.02 8.79
N ASP A 33 28.19 4.91 8.67
CA ASP A 33 29.08 6.02 9.01
C ASP A 33 28.49 7.30 8.44
N PRO A 34 28.48 8.42 9.20
CA PRO A 34 28.05 9.68 8.64
C PRO A 34 28.92 9.91 7.40
N VAL A 35 28.30 9.78 6.23
CA VAL A 35 28.92 10.22 4.99
C VAL A 35 29.25 11.68 5.26
N ASP A 36 30.52 12.01 5.23
CA ASP A 36 30.99 13.41 5.30
C ASP A 36 30.09 14.22 4.38
N PRO A 37 29.37 15.25 4.85
CA PRO A 37 28.44 15.97 4.02
C PRO A 37 29.22 16.44 2.82
N ALA A 38 28.97 15.83 1.65
CA ALA A 38 29.64 16.15 0.43
C ALA A 38 29.58 17.67 0.28
N VAL A 39 30.75 18.33 0.21
CA VAL A 39 30.82 19.79 0.11
C VAL A 39 29.85 20.20 -0.99
N GLU A 40 28.79 20.95 -0.61
CA GLU A 40 27.79 21.39 -1.59
C GLU A 40 28.46 22.15 -2.69
N SER A 41 28.34 21.67 -3.91
CA SER A 41 28.90 22.28 -5.12
C SER A 41 27.84 22.31 -6.19
N ASN A 42 27.64 23.47 -6.79
CA ASN A 42 26.68 23.73 -7.85
C ASN A 42 27.29 24.56 -9.00
N THR A 43 28.60 24.49 -9.21
CA THR A 43 29.29 25.24 -10.25
C THR A 43 28.83 24.86 -11.67
N LYS A 44 28.32 23.65 -11.85
CA LYS A 44 27.74 23.16 -13.10
C LYS A 44 26.31 23.65 -13.36
N GLN A 45 25.67 24.27 -12.37
CA GLN A 45 24.35 24.89 -12.53
C GLN A 45 24.47 26.25 -13.23
N THR A 46 24.74 26.24 -14.52
CA THR A 46 24.85 27.45 -15.33
C THR A 46 23.48 28.01 -15.72
N PRO A 47 23.31 29.32 -15.95
CA PRO A 47 22.07 29.90 -16.46
C PRO A 47 21.61 29.22 -17.75
N THR A 48 20.31 28.93 -17.83
CA THR A 48 19.66 28.30 -19.00
C THR A 48 18.22 28.79 -19.14
N THR A 49 17.71 28.79 -20.37
CA THR A 49 16.31 29.03 -20.71
C THR A 49 15.61 27.72 -21.15
N ASN A 50 16.33 26.62 -21.18
CA ASN A 50 15.80 25.32 -21.56
C ASN A 50 14.90 24.78 -20.46
N ARG A 51 13.60 24.64 -20.74
CA ARG A 51 12.59 24.21 -19.78
C ARG A 51 12.87 22.83 -19.21
N ARG A 52 13.36 21.87 -20.01
CA ARG A 52 13.74 20.55 -19.53
C ARG A 52 14.87 20.61 -18.50
N GLU A 53 15.93 21.40 -18.80
CA GLU A 53 17.06 21.57 -17.89
C GLU A 53 16.61 22.21 -16.56
N LEU A 54 15.72 23.22 -16.63
CA LEU A 54 15.16 23.87 -15.44
C LEU A 54 14.31 22.91 -14.61
N THR A 55 13.57 22.00 -15.26
CA THR A 55 12.76 21.00 -14.58
C THR A 55 13.60 19.91 -13.94
N ASN A 56 14.67 19.44 -14.63
CA ASN A 56 15.65 18.52 -14.05
C ASN A 56 16.33 19.17 -12.83
N ASP A 57 16.81 20.40 -12.95
CA ASP A 57 17.40 21.12 -11.81
C ASP A 57 16.42 21.19 -10.63
N SER A 58 15.18 21.55 -10.91
CA SER A 58 14.14 21.67 -9.88
C SER A 58 13.87 20.33 -9.19
N LEU A 59 13.73 19.24 -9.95
CA LEU A 59 13.47 17.91 -9.40
C LEU A 59 14.56 17.49 -8.40
N PHE A 60 15.84 17.66 -8.79
CA PHE A 60 16.95 17.34 -7.90
C PHE A 60 17.02 18.28 -6.68
N LEU A 61 16.86 19.60 -6.88
CA LEU A 61 16.94 20.58 -5.79
C LEU A 61 15.80 20.43 -4.78
N TYR A 62 14.59 20.08 -5.22
CA TYR A 62 13.51 19.69 -4.31
C TYR A 62 13.89 18.44 -3.54
N ALA A 63 14.37 17.38 -4.21
CA ALA A 63 14.80 16.16 -3.53
C ALA A 63 15.88 16.45 -2.48
N LYS A 64 16.87 17.30 -2.76
CA LYS A 64 17.90 17.73 -1.80
C LYS A 64 17.33 18.32 -0.51
N GLN A 65 16.14 18.90 -0.53
CA GLN A 65 15.56 19.56 0.65
C GLN A 65 14.40 18.78 1.27
N ILE A 66 13.57 18.08 0.48
CA ILE A 66 12.37 17.43 1.01
C ILE A 66 12.44 15.89 1.08
N TYR A 67 13.34 15.25 0.31
CA TYR A 67 13.45 13.79 0.32
C TYR A 67 13.74 13.29 1.74
N PHE A 68 13.01 12.28 2.21
CA PHE A 68 13.14 11.79 3.58
C PHE A 68 14.58 11.38 3.92
N TRP A 69 15.29 10.84 2.94
CA TRP A 69 16.71 10.46 3.03
C TRP A 69 17.63 11.46 2.31
N ASN A 70 17.32 12.75 2.34
CA ASN A 70 18.05 13.78 1.60
C ASN A 70 19.53 13.88 1.93
N THR A 71 19.94 13.45 3.12
CA THR A 71 21.36 13.44 3.54
C THR A 71 22.21 12.44 2.77
N THR A 72 21.62 11.48 2.07
CA THR A 72 22.35 10.53 1.23
C THR A 72 22.65 11.08 -0.16
N LEU A 73 21.98 12.16 -0.59
CA LEU A 73 22.11 12.70 -1.93
C LEU A 73 23.41 13.47 -2.11
N PRO A 74 24.12 13.30 -3.24
CA PRO A 74 25.36 14.01 -3.54
C PRO A 74 25.10 15.50 -3.81
N SER A 75 26.17 16.28 -4.02
CA SER A 75 26.06 17.65 -4.51
C SER A 75 25.50 17.70 -5.93
N TYR A 76 25.01 18.88 -6.33
CA TYR A 76 24.51 19.13 -7.69
C TYR A 76 25.53 18.76 -8.76
N ASP A 77 26.82 19.17 -8.57
CA ASP A 77 27.88 18.95 -9.53
C ASP A 77 28.26 17.47 -9.70
N VAL A 78 28.04 16.65 -8.66
CA VAL A 78 28.27 15.20 -8.71
C VAL A 78 27.08 14.48 -9.34
N PHE A 79 25.85 14.90 -9.03
CA PHE A 79 24.65 14.25 -9.58
C PHE A 79 24.42 14.62 -11.04
N GLU A 80 24.66 15.89 -11.44
CA GLU A 80 24.47 16.42 -12.78
C GLU A 80 23.04 16.20 -13.32
N PRO A 81 22.01 16.84 -12.77
CA PRO A 81 20.61 16.58 -13.14
C PRO A 81 20.34 16.78 -14.63
N ARG A 82 21.01 17.72 -15.30
CA ARG A 82 20.83 18.02 -16.73
C ARG A 82 21.36 16.94 -17.69
N LYS A 83 22.00 15.87 -17.20
CA LYS A 83 22.43 14.75 -18.04
C LYS A 83 21.25 13.86 -18.46
N TYR A 84 20.10 13.94 -17.77
CA TYR A 84 18.90 13.15 -18.06
C TYR A 84 18.13 13.76 -19.24
N LYS A 85 18.52 13.41 -20.46
CA LYS A 85 17.98 13.93 -21.72
C LYS A 85 17.99 12.91 -22.86
N THR A 86 18.01 11.62 -22.51
CA THR A 86 18.19 10.52 -23.47
C THR A 86 16.90 10.17 -24.20
N TYR A 87 15.75 10.34 -23.53
CA TYR A 87 14.46 9.95 -24.06
C TYR A 87 13.79 11.07 -24.87
N PRO A 88 13.00 10.73 -25.90
CA PRO A 88 12.27 11.72 -26.71
C PRO A 88 11.25 12.53 -25.90
N LEU A 89 10.61 11.89 -24.89
CA LEU A 89 9.62 12.53 -24.03
C LEU A 89 10.27 13.06 -22.75
N ASP A 90 9.96 14.30 -22.39
CA ASP A 90 10.49 14.94 -21.19
C ASP A 90 10.13 14.18 -19.91
N LEU A 91 8.88 13.68 -19.81
CA LEU A 91 8.44 12.90 -18.66
C LEU A 91 9.29 11.66 -18.41
N ASP A 92 9.74 10.97 -19.46
CA ASP A 92 10.59 9.77 -19.32
C ASP A 92 12.01 10.14 -18.86
N ASN A 93 12.52 11.32 -19.24
CA ASN A 93 13.77 11.83 -18.71
C ASN A 93 13.66 12.17 -17.22
N PHE A 94 12.56 12.80 -16.79
CA PHE A 94 12.31 13.10 -15.38
C PHE A 94 12.08 11.82 -14.54
N ARG A 95 11.47 10.80 -15.10
CA ARG A 95 11.35 9.47 -14.46
C ARG A 95 12.70 8.81 -14.27
N ASP A 96 13.56 8.86 -15.28
CA ASP A 96 14.93 8.34 -15.20
C ASP A 96 15.75 9.09 -14.16
N GLU A 97 15.67 10.43 -14.14
CA GLU A 97 16.30 11.24 -13.11
C GLU A 97 15.81 10.88 -11.71
N LEU A 98 14.50 10.84 -11.50
CA LEU A 98 13.89 10.50 -10.22
C LEU A 98 14.32 9.10 -9.76
N PHE A 99 14.31 8.12 -10.65
CA PHE A 99 14.83 6.79 -10.36
C PHE A 99 16.30 6.82 -9.91
N ASN A 100 17.14 7.62 -10.56
CA ASN A 100 18.54 7.74 -10.18
C ASN A 100 18.74 8.49 -8.86
N ILE A 101 17.86 9.44 -8.50
CA ILE A 101 17.82 10.05 -7.17
C ILE A 101 17.53 8.97 -6.12
N THR A 102 16.56 8.10 -6.34
CA THR A 102 16.16 7.09 -5.35
C THR A 102 17.19 5.99 -5.11
N LYS A 103 18.14 5.79 -6.02
CA LYS A 103 19.27 4.85 -5.82
C LYS A 103 20.19 5.21 -4.65
N TYR A 104 20.14 6.43 -4.18
CA TYR A 104 20.91 6.86 -3.01
C TYR A 104 20.27 6.42 -1.68
N SER A 105 19.06 5.83 -1.70
CA SER A 105 18.43 5.24 -0.53
C SER A 105 18.29 3.72 -0.69
N THR A 106 18.85 2.97 0.27
CA THR A 106 18.69 1.50 0.32
C THR A 106 17.24 1.07 0.56
N PHE A 107 16.40 1.94 1.10
CA PHE A 107 14.99 1.66 1.37
C PHE A 107 14.10 1.81 0.12
N GLU A 108 14.58 2.55 -0.89
CA GLU A 108 13.82 2.81 -2.11
C GLU A 108 14.35 2.05 -3.33
N THR A 109 15.44 1.34 -3.16
CA THR A 109 16.03 0.52 -4.23
C THR A 109 15.40 -0.87 -4.24
N VAL A 110 14.92 -1.30 -5.41
CA VAL A 110 14.50 -2.69 -5.66
C VAL A 110 15.57 -3.36 -6.51
N PRO A 111 16.23 -4.42 -6.03
CA PRO A 111 17.28 -5.09 -6.80
C PRO A 111 16.78 -5.56 -8.17
N GLY A 112 17.49 -5.17 -9.24
CA GLY A 112 17.13 -5.54 -10.62
C GLY A 112 15.99 -4.74 -11.26
N ALA A 113 15.34 -3.82 -10.53
CA ALA A 113 14.33 -2.96 -11.09
C ALA A 113 14.94 -1.73 -11.80
N ASN A 114 14.20 -1.20 -12.76
CA ASN A 114 14.48 0.05 -13.47
C ASN A 114 13.48 1.17 -13.09
N TYR A 115 12.88 1.07 -11.91
CA TYR A 115 11.90 2.02 -11.38
C TYR A 115 12.10 2.23 -9.87
N SER A 116 11.65 3.38 -9.37
CA SER A 116 11.66 3.70 -7.94
C SER A 116 10.63 2.88 -7.18
N LYS A 117 10.96 2.43 -5.99
CA LYS A 117 10.02 1.68 -5.15
C LYS A 117 8.82 2.52 -4.72
N TYR A 118 9.03 3.81 -4.42
CA TYR A 118 8.01 4.68 -3.87
C TYR A 118 7.79 5.95 -4.69
N ALA A 119 8.87 6.63 -5.10
CA ALA A 119 8.81 7.91 -5.80
C ALA A 119 8.26 7.77 -7.21
N TYR A 120 7.47 8.75 -7.65
CA TYR A 120 6.96 8.81 -9.03
C TYR A 120 6.69 10.25 -9.46
N ILE A 121 6.57 10.46 -10.79
CA ILE A 121 6.22 11.73 -11.39
C ILE A 121 5.16 11.53 -12.47
N VAL A 122 4.17 12.41 -12.51
CA VAL A 122 3.05 12.36 -13.46
C VAL A 122 2.89 13.69 -14.20
N ASP A 123 2.37 13.62 -15.41
CA ASP A 123 2.00 14.79 -16.20
C ASP A 123 0.52 15.13 -15.98
N ASN A 124 0.23 16.31 -15.43
CA ASN A 124 -1.12 16.75 -15.14
C ASN A 124 -1.92 17.15 -16.40
N THR A 125 -1.23 17.37 -17.53
CA THR A 125 -1.89 17.75 -18.80
C THR A 125 -2.40 16.54 -19.57
N GLU A 126 -1.93 15.35 -19.24
CA GLU A 126 -2.48 14.10 -19.76
C GLU A 126 -3.86 13.81 -19.12
N SER A 127 -4.82 14.69 -19.37
CA SER A 127 -6.21 14.46 -19.05
C SER A 127 -6.75 13.36 -19.96
N ASN A 128 -7.37 12.35 -19.39
CA ASN A 128 -8.06 11.25 -20.05
C ASN A 128 -7.20 10.04 -20.49
N GLY A 129 -6.87 9.17 -19.55
CA GLY A 129 -6.62 7.75 -19.84
C GLY A 129 -5.30 7.38 -20.52
N ASN A 130 -4.55 8.35 -21.04
CA ASN A 130 -3.26 8.14 -21.69
C ASN A 130 -2.06 8.29 -20.74
N GLN A 131 -2.24 8.09 -19.44
CA GLN A 131 -1.07 7.85 -18.60
C GLN A 131 -0.49 6.47 -18.98
N ALA A 132 0.20 6.45 -20.12
CA ALA A 132 0.71 5.24 -20.79
C ALA A 132 1.89 4.61 -20.05
N SER A 133 2.10 4.91 -18.77
CA SER A 133 3.11 4.27 -17.96
C SER A 133 2.47 3.80 -16.67
N ALA A 134 2.16 2.52 -16.63
CA ALA A 134 1.79 1.73 -15.45
C ALA A 134 0.50 2.18 -14.73
N LYS A 135 -0.59 2.47 -15.48
CA LYS A 135 -1.91 2.45 -14.86
C LYS A 135 -2.44 1.03 -14.89
N PHE A 136 -2.44 0.45 -13.71
CA PHE A 136 -3.30 -0.69 -13.42
C PHE A 136 -4.75 -0.19 -13.38
N ALA A 137 -5.70 -1.10 -13.64
CA ALA A 137 -7.10 -0.82 -13.40
C ALA A 137 -7.28 -0.37 -11.95
N SER A 138 -7.60 0.90 -11.73
CA SER A 138 -7.76 1.48 -10.41
C SER A 138 -8.69 2.68 -10.44
N LEU A 139 -9.26 3.00 -9.27
CA LEU A 139 -10.01 4.23 -9.08
C LEU A 139 -9.03 5.38 -8.81
N ASP A 140 -9.37 6.59 -9.25
CA ASP A 140 -8.66 7.79 -8.83
C ASP A 140 -9.01 8.18 -7.37
N ALA A 141 -8.46 9.28 -6.88
CA ALA A 141 -8.72 9.75 -5.53
C ALA A 141 -10.21 10.05 -5.25
N ASN A 142 -11.04 10.23 -6.27
CA ASN A 142 -12.45 10.55 -6.17
C ASN A 142 -13.37 9.38 -6.54
N ASP A 143 -12.85 8.15 -6.50
CA ASP A 143 -13.57 6.92 -6.89
C ASP A 143 -14.02 6.91 -8.37
N VAL A 144 -13.29 7.59 -9.26
CA VAL A 144 -13.56 7.55 -10.69
C VAL A 144 -12.59 6.59 -11.38
N GLY A 145 -13.13 5.61 -12.11
CA GLY A 145 -12.36 4.70 -12.95
C GLY A 145 -12.37 5.12 -14.42
N TYR A 146 -11.32 4.74 -15.14
CA TYR A 146 -11.24 4.84 -16.61
C TYR A 146 -10.54 3.60 -17.17
N ASP A 147 -11.25 2.48 -17.15
CA ASP A 147 -10.79 1.16 -17.56
C ASP A 147 -11.98 0.23 -17.79
N MET A 148 -11.76 -1.09 -17.86
CA MET A 148 -12.82 -2.09 -17.92
C MET A 148 -13.39 -2.44 -16.54
N GLY A 149 -12.76 -2.01 -15.44
CA GLY A 149 -13.19 -2.24 -14.06
C GLY A 149 -12.73 -3.55 -13.44
N ILE A 150 -11.84 -4.30 -14.09
CA ILE A 150 -11.25 -5.51 -13.53
C ILE A 150 -10.03 -5.15 -12.70
N VAL A 151 -10.06 -5.45 -11.39
CA VAL A 151 -8.98 -5.11 -10.45
C VAL A 151 -7.75 -5.97 -10.69
N THR A 152 -7.93 -7.29 -10.74
CA THR A 152 -6.87 -8.26 -11.03
C THR A 152 -7.48 -9.63 -11.34
N PHE A 153 -6.61 -10.55 -11.77
CA PHE A 153 -6.94 -11.95 -11.97
C PHE A 153 -6.20 -12.84 -10.97
N ARG A 154 -6.77 -14.00 -10.65
CA ARG A 154 -6.09 -15.09 -9.93
C ARG A 154 -6.06 -16.34 -10.78
N ASN A 155 -4.91 -16.99 -10.80
CA ASN A 155 -4.65 -18.15 -11.65
C ASN A 155 -4.25 -19.32 -10.75
N TYR A 156 -4.94 -20.44 -10.87
CA TYR A 156 -4.71 -21.62 -10.04
C TYR A 156 -4.42 -22.85 -10.88
N GLY A 157 -3.34 -23.55 -10.60
CA GLY A 157 -2.92 -24.76 -11.29
C GLY A 157 -1.46 -24.77 -11.69
N THR A 158 -1.15 -25.33 -12.85
CA THR A 158 0.19 -25.38 -13.44
C THR A 158 0.23 -24.52 -14.71
N GLU A 159 1.41 -24.22 -15.24
CA GLU A 159 1.55 -23.42 -16.46
C GLU A 159 0.83 -24.00 -17.68
N THR A 160 0.60 -25.32 -17.68
CA THR A 160 -0.03 -26.06 -18.79
C THR A 160 -1.46 -26.51 -18.48
N ASN A 161 -1.93 -26.38 -17.23
CA ASN A 161 -3.29 -26.71 -16.83
C ASN A 161 -3.70 -25.82 -15.63
N TYR A 162 -4.39 -24.74 -15.93
CA TYR A 162 -4.80 -23.75 -14.91
C TYR A 162 -6.17 -23.17 -15.23
N THR A 163 -6.74 -22.54 -14.21
CA THR A 163 -7.97 -21.75 -14.32
C THR A 163 -7.67 -20.30 -13.92
N THR A 164 -8.30 -19.36 -14.61
CA THR A 164 -8.20 -17.93 -14.36
C THR A 164 -9.54 -17.40 -13.87
N TYR A 165 -9.54 -16.72 -12.74
CA TYR A 165 -10.71 -16.07 -12.17
C TYR A 165 -10.49 -14.56 -12.05
N VAL A 166 -11.56 -13.81 -12.26
CA VAL A 166 -11.61 -12.39 -11.91
C VAL A 166 -11.60 -12.28 -10.37
N ALA A 167 -10.63 -11.58 -9.83
CA ALA A 167 -10.42 -11.50 -8.38
C ALA A 167 -11.06 -10.27 -7.73
N GLY A 168 -11.42 -9.27 -8.52
CA GLY A 168 -12.16 -8.12 -8.07
C GLY A 168 -12.67 -7.30 -9.25
N VAL A 169 -13.82 -6.66 -9.05
CA VAL A 169 -14.43 -5.78 -10.06
C VAL A 169 -14.94 -4.53 -9.33
N TYR A 170 -14.63 -3.37 -9.89
CA TYR A 170 -15.14 -2.10 -9.35
C TYR A 170 -16.63 -1.94 -9.63
N PRO A 171 -17.46 -1.54 -8.64
CA PRO A 171 -18.87 -1.25 -8.84
C PRO A 171 -19.11 -0.25 -9.99
N ASN A 172 -20.21 -0.41 -10.71
CA ASN A 172 -20.64 0.43 -11.84
C ASN A 172 -19.68 0.46 -13.04
N SER A 173 -18.63 -0.34 -13.05
CA SER A 173 -17.69 -0.45 -14.15
C SER A 173 -18.27 -1.19 -15.36
N PRO A 174 -17.63 -1.11 -16.55
CA PRO A 174 -18.03 -1.90 -17.71
C PRO A 174 -18.12 -3.41 -17.41
N ALA A 175 -17.18 -3.98 -16.67
CA ALA A 175 -17.20 -5.39 -16.27
C ALA A 175 -18.39 -5.68 -15.35
N ALA A 176 -18.63 -4.85 -14.32
CA ALA A 176 -19.77 -5.03 -13.42
C ALA A 176 -21.11 -4.97 -14.18
N ASN A 177 -21.26 -4.00 -15.08
CA ASN A 177 -22.46 -3.82 -15.90
C ASN A 177 -22.70 -4.98 -16.88
N ALA A 178 -21.64 -5.69 -17.27
CA ALA A 178 -21.71 -6.92 -18.06
C ALA A 178 -22.00 -8.18 -17.22
N GLY A 179 -22.14 -8.03 -15.90
CA GLY A 179 -22.35 -9.13 -14.95
C GLY A 179 -21.09 -9.97 -14.72
N ILE A 180 -19.91 -9.40 -14.96
CA ILE A 180 -18.61 -9.98 -14.59
C ILE A 180 -18.32 -9.49 -13.16
N THR A 181 -18.12 -10.44 -12.26
CA THR A 181 -17.87 -10.18 -10.82
C THR A 181 -16.69 -10.99 -10.34
N ARG A 182 -16.24 -10.79 -9.12
CA ARG A 182 -15.32 -11.73 -8.47
C ARG A 182 -15.91 -13.15 -8.53
N GLY A 183 -15.09 -14.14 -8.86
CA GLY A 183 -15.52 -15.52 -9.07
C GLY A 183 -15.87 -15.86 -10.51
N THR A 184 -15.94 -14.89 -11.42
CA THR A 184 -16.09 -15.17 -12.85
C THR A 184 -14.84 -15.86 -13.37
N GLN A 185 -14.98 -17.08 -13.91
CA GLN A 185 -13.92 -17.80 -14.61
C GLN A 185 -13.81 -17.30 -16.04
N ILE A 186 -12.61 -16.94 -16.46
CA ILE A 186 -12.32 -16.51 -17.83
C ILE A 186 -11.67 -17.68 -18.57
N THR A 187 -12.25 -18.05 -19.71
CA THR A 187 -11.74 -19.14 -20.58
C THR A 187 -11.13 -18.62 -21.88
N LYS A 188 -11.45 -17.37 -22.28
CA LYS A 188 -10.93 -16.76 -23.50
C LYS A 188 -10.98 -15.24 -23.44
N ILE A 189 -9.96 -14.59 -23.99
CA ILE A 189 -9.92 -13.12 -24.19
C ILE A 189 -9.52 -12.87 -25.65
N GLY A 190 -10.43 -12.28 -26.44
CA GLY A 190 -10.26 -12.16 -27.91
C GLY A 190 -10.05 -13.51 -28.56
N ASN A 191 -8.90 -13.69 -29.21
CA ASN A 191 -8.51 -14.97 -29.81
C ASN A 191 -7.62 -15.85 -28.92
N VAL A 192 -7.32 -15.40 -27.68
CA VAL A 192 -6.43 -16.09 -26.75
C VAL A 192 -7.23 -17.01 -25.85
N SER A 193 -7.06 -18.32 -25.98
CA SER A 193 -7.63 -19.32 -25.06
C SER A 193 -6.81 -19.38 -23.78
N ILE A 194 -7.50 -19.52 -22.65
CA ILE A 194 -6.92 -19.55 -21.30
C ILE A 194 -7.00 -20.97 -20.74
N GLY A 195 -5.96 -21.45 -20.07
CA GLY A 195 -5.96 -22.72 -19.36
C GLY A 195 -4.82 -23.68 -19.71
N THR A 196 -4.09 -23.48 -20.81
CA THR A 196 -3.08 -24.45 -21.30
C THR A 196 -1.67 -23.91 -21.49
N ASN A 197 -1.49 -22.58 -21.59
CA ASN A 197 -0.18 -21.96 -21.78
C ASN A 197 -0.14 -20.61 -21.07
N PHE A 198 0.24 -20.63 -19.80
CA PHE A 198 0.22 -19.46 -18.94
C PHE A 198 1.14 -18.34 -19.45
N ASN A 199 2.36 -18.70 -19.91
CA ASN A 199 3.34 -17.72 -20.36
C ASN A 199 2.87 -16.91 -21.59
N SER A 200 2.08 -17.51 -22.47
CA SER A 200 1.51 -16.80 -23.62
C SER A 200 0.31 -15.92 -23.24
N VAL A 201 -0.44 -16.31 -22.21
CA VAL A 201 -1.66 -15.63 -21.78
C VAL A 201 -1.35 -14.44 -20.87
N VAL A 202 -0.27 -14.48 -20.10
CA VAL A 202 0.08 -13.46 -19.13
C VAL A 202 0.18 -12.07 -19.74
N GLN A 203 0.66 -11.96 -20.98
CA GLN A 203 0.74 -10.67 -21.68
C GLN A 203 -0.66 -10.10 -22.00
N THR A 204 -1.62 -10.98 -22.33
CA THR A 204 -3.01 -10.59 -22.60
C THR A 204 -3.70 -10.12 -21.30
N LEU A 205 -3.52 -10.85 -20.19
CA LEU A 205 -4.04 -10.44 -18.88
C LEU A 205 -3.48 -9.07 -18.45
N ASN A 206 -2.16 -8.90 -18.61
CA ASN A 206 -1.50 -7.63 -18.34
C ASN A 206 -1.97 -6.51 -19.27
N ALA A 207 -2.26 -6.79 -20.53
CA ALA A 207 -2.75 -5.80 -21.47
C ALA A 207 -4.16 -5.30 -21.10
N VAL A 208 -5.01 -6.18 -20.53
CA VAL A 208 -6.30 -5.78 -19.94
C VAL A 208 -6.09 -4.87 -18.74
N LEU A 209 -5.28 -5.32 -17.76
CA LEU A 209 -5.07 -4.57 -16.51
C LEU A 209 -4.35 -3.24 -16.72
N ASN A 210 -3.48 -3.13 -17.70
CA ASN A 210 -2.70 -1.92 -18.01
C ASN A 210 -3.38 -1.02 -19.07
N ASN A 211 -4.65 -1.24 -19.38
CA ASN A 211 -5.41 -0.47 -20.37
C ASN A 211 -4.78 -0.43 -21.78
N ARG A 212 -3.92 -1.40 -22.11
CA ARG A 212 -3.34 -1.52 -23.45
C ARG A 212 -4.35 -2.06 -24.48
N LEU A 213 -5.41 -2.73 -24.00
CA LEU A 213 -6.56 -3.12 -24.79
C LEU A 213 -7.71 -2.17 -24.46
N THR A 214 -8.07 -1.30 -25.39
CA THR A 214 -9.22 -0.38 -25.22
C THR A 214 -10.56 -1.09 -25.33
N THR A 215 -10.58 -2.25 -26.00
CA THR A 215 -11.74 -3.15 -26.15
C THR A 215 -11.24 -4.58 -26.20
N ALA A 216 -11.94 -5.50 -25.54
CA ALA A 216 -11.69 -6.93 -25.61
C ALA A 216 -13.01 -7.72 -25.51
N LEU A 217 -13.01 -8.92 -26.12
CA LEU A 217 -14.10 -9.89 -26.02
C LEU A 217 -13.74 -10.93 -24.96
N PHE A 218 -14.63 -11.15 -24.01
CA PHE A 218 -14.44 -12.11 -22.94
C PHE A 218 -15.41 -13.28 -23.08
N SER A 219 -14.93 -14.49 -22.85
CA SER A 219 -15.76 -15.69 -22.72
C SER A 219 -15.40 -16.43 -21.44
N GLY A 220 -16.38 -17.10 -20.83
CA GLY A 220 -16.13 -17.78 -19.57
C GLY A 220 -17.40 -18.29 -18.90
N ILE A 221 -17.33 -18.40 -17.57
CA ILE A 221 -18.43 -18.84 -16.71
C ILE A 221 -18.56 -17.82 -15.59
N LYS A 222 -19.73 -17.21 -15.44
CA LYS A 222 -20.03 -16.27 -14.35
C LYS A 222 -19.96 -16.96 -12.99
N ALA A 223 -19.88 -16.18 -11.91
CA ALA A 223 -19.81 -16.70 -10.55
C ALA A 223 -21.05 -17.54 -10.16
N ASP A 224 -22.19 -17.34 -10.81
CA ASP A 224 -23.42 -18.12 -10.65
C ASP A 224 -23.47 -19.42 -11.48
N GLY A 225 -22.38 -19.72 -12.24
CA GLY A 225 -22.28 -20.87 -13.11
C GLY A 225 -22.80 -20.64 -14.55
N THR A 226 -23.33 -19.46 -14.87
CA THR A 226 -23.86 -19.15 -16.22
C THR A 226 -22.74 -18.97 -17.22
N PRO A 227 -22.65 -19.73 -18.33
CA PRO A 227 -21.67 -19.52 -19.37
C PRO A 227 -21.98 -18.23 -20.17
N PHE A 228 -20.92 -17.58 -20.65
CA PHE A 228 -21.04 -16.45 -21.57
C PHE A 228 -19.95 -16.51 -22.65
N THR A 229 -20.24 -15.93 -23.81
CA THR A 229 -19.35 -15.96 -24.98
C THR A 229 -19.28 -14.58 -25.60
N ASP A 230 -18.05 -14.14 -25.91
CA ASP A 230 -17.74 -12.93 -26.68
C ASP A 230 -18.42 -11.66 -26.14
N VAL A 231 -18.55 -11.57 -24.80
CA VAL A 231 -19.01 -10.34 -24.12
C VAL A 231 -17.96 -9.24 -24.32
N ARG A 232 -18.36 -8.17 -24.97
CA ARG A 232 -17.49 -7.03 -25.27
C ARG A 232 -17.37 -6.11 -24.05
N LEU A 233 -16.15 -5.94 -23.57
CA LEU A 233 -15.80 -4.86 -22.63
C LEU A 233 -14.99 -3.79 -23.37
N THR A 234 -15.36 -2.54 -23.14
CA THR A 234 -14.63 -1.36 -23.64
C THR A 234 -14.29 -0.48 -22.44
N ILE A 235 -13.10 0.09 -22.41
CA ILE A 235 -12.74 1.04 -21.35
C ILE A 235 -13.69 2.23 -21.40
N ALA A 236 -14.15 2.66 -20.23
CA ALA A 236 -15.04 3.79 -20.10
C ALA A 236 -14.77 4.52 -18.78
N ARG A 237 -15.17 5.80 -18.70
CA ARG A 237 -15.20 6.52 -17.45
C ARG A 237 -16.45 6.11 -16.66
N TYR A 238 -16.29 5.83 -15.38
CA TYR A 238 -17.40 5.47 -14.49
C TYR A 238 -17.14 5.98 -13.07
N ASN A 239 -18.21 6.30 -12.35
CA ASN A 239 -18.15 6.57 -10.92
C ASN A 239 -18.36 5.25 -10.16
N SER A 240 -17.49 4.97 -9.22
CA SER A 240 -17.48 3.73 -8.46
C SER A 240 -17.62 3.96 -6.96
N SER A 241 -17.20 3.01 -6.20
CA SER A 241 -16.99 3.07 -4.75
C SER A 241 -15.72 2.32 -4.41
N SER A 242 -14.94 2.88 -3.51
CA SER A 242 -13.80 2.19 -2.89
C SER A 242 -14.23 1.05 -1.95
N VAL A 243 -15.48 1.02 -1.53
CA VAL A 243 -16.07 -0.11 -0.78
C VAL A 243 -16.54 -1.18 -1.76
N PHE A 244 -15.88 -2.34 -1.76
CA PHE A 244 -16.35 -3.49 -2.53
C PHE A 244 -17.62 -4.08 -1.92
N THR A 245 -17.60 -4.32 -0.61
CA THR A 245 -18.75 -4.84 0.14
C THR A 245 -18.53 -4.71 1.65
N SER A 246 -19.63 -4.74 2.40
CA SER A 246 -19.64 -4.94 3.85
C SER A 246 -20.70 -5.94 4.22
N LYS A 247 -20.45 -6.75 5.25
CA LYS A 247 -21.38 -7.80 5.73
C LYS A 247 -21.21 -8.00 7.23
N VAL A 248 -22.30 -8.35 7.91
CA VAL A 248 -22.23 -8.93 9.25
C VAL A 248 -22.35 -10.44 9.11
N ILE A 249 -21.31 -11.16 9.55
CA ILE A 249 -21.24 -12.62 9.47
C ILE A 249 -21.41 -13.18 10.87
N THR A 250 -22.44 -14.00 11.07
CA THR A 250 -22.68 -14.67 12.36
C THR A 250 -22.04 -16.04 12.35
N GLN A 251 -21.08 -16.27 13.25
CA GLN A 251 -20.40 -17.55 13.44
C GLN A 251 -20.05 -17.74 14.92
N GLY A 252 -20.15 -18.96 15.44
CA GLY A 252 -19.80 -19.28 16.84
C GLY A 252 -20.55 -18.43 17.87
N GLY A 253 -21.76 -17.97 17.55
CA GLY A 253 -22.57 -17.09 18.41
C GLY A 253 -22.11 -15.64 18.46
N LYS A 254 -21.19 -15.22 17.58
CA LYS A 254 -20.69 -13.84 17.46
C LYS A 254 -21.06 -13.23 16.12
N ASN A 255 -21.29 -11.92 16.12
CA ASN A 255 -21.39 -11.11 14.93
C ASN A 255 -20.01 -10.51 14.61
N VAL A 256 -19.45 -10.87 13.46
CA VAL A 256 -18.19 -10.37 12.93
C VAL A 256 -18.49 -9.41 11.77
N GLY A 257 -17.97 -8.19 11.84
CA GLY A 257 -18.08 -7.22 10.74
C GLY A 257 -17.01 -7.50 9.68
N TYR A 258 -17.42 -7.79 8.46
CA TYR A 258 -16.54 -7.91 7.31
C TYR A 258 -16.63 -6.66 6.43
N PHE A 259 -15.48 -6.09 6.07
CA PHE A 259 -15.39 -4.86 5.28
C PHE A 259 -14.25 -5.00 4.25
N ALA A 260 -14.58 -5.00 2.95
CA ALA A 260 -13.62 -5.07 1.85
C ALA A 260 -13.48 -3.69 1.20
N TYR A 261 -12.24 -3.17 1.17
CA TYR A 261 -11.93 -1.79 0.82
C TYR A 261 -10.76 -1.71 -0.16
N SER A 262 -10.99 -1.10 -1.33
CA SER A 262 -10.03 -1.10 -2.44
C SER A 262 -9.02 0.05 -2.42
N ARG A 263 -9.38 1.20 -1.83
CA ARG A 263 -8.57 2.40 -1.85
C ARG A 263 -9.00 3.39 -0.76
N PHE A 264 -8.06 4.13 -0.20
CA PHE A 264 -8.34 5.30 0.65
C PHE A 264 -8.58 6.52 -0.24
N SER A 265 -9.76 6.57 -0.86
CA SER A 265 -10.20 7.70 -1.67
C SER A 265 -10.51 8.90 -0.78
N VAL A 266 -10.45 10.12 -1.33
CA VAL A 266 -10.76 11.35 -0.60
C VAL A 266 -12.14 11.26 0.05
N LEU A 267 -12.29 11.77 1.27
CA LEU A 267 -13.55 11.76 2.01
C LEU A 267 -14.64 12.47 1.23
N THR A 268 -15.80 11.82 1.12
CA THR A 268 -17.00 12.43 0.52
C THR A 268 -17.85 13.01 1.63
N VAL A 269 -17.70 14.31 1.85
CA VAL A 269 -18.36 15.02 2.97
C VAL A 269 -19.84 15.22 2.69
N GLY A 270 -20.69 14.64 3.55
CA GLY A 270 -22.15 14.77 3.49
C GLY A 270 -22.73 15.87 4.39
N GLY A 271 -21.96 16.94 4.70
CA GLY A 271 -22.42 17.99 5.63
C GLY A 271 -21.32 18.87 6.20
N LYS A 272 -21.62 19.59 7.31
CA LYS A 272 -20.68 20.53 7.98
C LYS A 272 -19.63 19.88 8.86
N THR A 273 -19.75 18.59 9.19
CA THR A 273 -18.78 17.82 9.99
C THR A 273 -18.10 16.79 9.11
N PRO A 274 -16.83 16.46 9.36
CA PRO A 274 -16.18 15.36 8.66
C PRO A 274 -17.02 14.08 8.77
N SER A 275 -17.54 13.62 7.66
CA SER A 275 -18.34 12.41 7.49
C SER A 275 -17.98 11.79 6.14
N ASP A 276 -18.23 10.50 5.96
CA ASP A 276 -18.06 9.87 4.66
C ASP A 276 -19.29 9.03 4.33
N VAL A 277 -19.93 9.36 3.22
CA VAL A 277 -21.19 8.72 2.78
C VAL A 277 -21.04 7.23 2.46
N ARG A 278 -19.80 6.74 2.26
CA ARG A 278 -19.50 5.34 1.97
C ARG A 278 -19.16 4.56 3.24
N LEU A 279 -18.40 5.17 4.17
CA LEU A 279 -17.88 4.52 5.38
C LEU A 279 -18.87 4.56 6.55
N ASP A 280 -19.50 5.71 6.80
CA ASP A 280 -20.37 5.90 7.96
C ASP A 280 -21.52 4.88 8.05
N PRO A 281 -22.26 4.57 6.96
CA PRO A 281 -23.33 3.58 7.01
C PRO A 281 -22.84 2.18 7.39
N VAL A 282 -21.66 1.77 6.90
CA VAL A 282 -21.05 0.47 7.18
C VAL A 282 -20.80 0.30 8.68
N PHE A 283 -20.14 1.26 9.30
CA PHE A 283 -19.77 1.16 10.71
C PHE A 283 -20.95 1.44 11.64
N ALA A 284 -21.95 2.19 11.19
CA ALA A 284 -23.22 2.34 11.90
C ALA A 284 -24.01 1.01 11.91
N GLU A 285 -24.05 0.27 10.80
CA GLU A 285 -24.63 -1.06 10.73
C GLU A 285 -23.90 -2.02 11.69
N PHE A 286 -22.58 -2.07 11.66
CA PHE A 286 -21.80 -2.92 12.56
C PHE A 286 -22.09 -2.61 14.04
N ALA A 287 -22.19 -1.32 14.39
CA ALA A 287 -22.56 -0.91 15.74
C ALA A 287 -23.97 -1.39 16.12
N SER A 288 -24.96 -1.24 15.23
CA SER A 288 -26.35 -1.66 15.47
C SER A 288 -26.50 -3.16 15.68
N LYS A 289 -25.57 -3.96 15.11
CA LYS A 289 -25.52 -5.42 15.24
C LYS A 289 -24.62 -5.89 16.38
N GLY A 290 -24.09 -4.99 17.22
CA GLY A 290 -23.24 -5.32 18.36
C GLY A 290 -21.90 -5.95 17.96
N VAL A 291 -21.36 -5.59 16.81
CA VAL A 291 -20.06 -6.09 16.34
C VAL A 291 -18.95 -5.60 17.27
N THR A 292 -18.08 -6.52 17.69
CA THR A 292 -16.87 -6.23 18.47
C THR A 292 -15.61 -6.76 17.80
N ASP A 293 -15.76 -7.58 16.78
CA ASP A 293 -14.68 -8.22 16.06
C ASP A 293 -14.80 -7.90 14.57
N LEU A 294 -13.71 -7.46 13.93
CA LEU A 294 -13.70 -7.03 12.54
C LEU A 294 -12.78 -7.89 11.68
N VAL A 295 -13.19 -8.14 10.45
CA VAL A 295 -12.31 -8.54 9.35
C VAL A 295 -12.27 -7.38 8.35
N ILE A 296 -11.11 -6.79 8.17
CA ILE A 296 -10.88 -5.70 7.22
C ILE A 296 -10.02 -6.23 6.07
N ASP A 297 -10.62 -6.31 4.89
CA ASP A 297 -10.00 -6.88 3.70
C ASP A 297 -9.33 -5.78 2.86
N LEU A 298 -8.01 -5.74 2.95
CA LEU A 298 -7.14 -4.78 2.26
C LEU A 298 -6.25 -5.46 1.21
N ARG A 299 -6.55 -6.71 0.81
CA ARG A 299 -5.66 -7.48 -0.08
C ARG A 299 -5.43 -6.82 -1.45
N TYR A 300 -6.33 -5.94 -1.89
CA TYR A 300 -6.22 -5.19 -3.14
C TYR A 300 -6.18 -3.67 -2.93
N ASN A 301 -5.71 -3.23 -1.75
CA ASN A 301 -5.68 -1.81 -1.38
C ASN A 301 -4.25 -1.27 -1.30
N GLY A 302 -3.83 -0.51 -2.31
CA GLY A 302 -2.50 0.10 -2.41
C GLY A 302 -2.31 1.39 -1.58
N GLY A 303 -3.29 1.79 -0.77
CA GLY A 303 -3.22 3.01 0.03
C GLY A 303 -4.11 4.14 -0.47
N GLY A 304 -3.69 5.39 -0.32
CA GLY A 304 -4.40 6.60 -0.73
C GLY A 304 -4.27 7.75 0.28
N SER A 305 -5.37 8.46 0.52
CA SER A 305 -5.42 9.63 1.40
C SER A 305 -5.12 9.28 2.87
N VAL A 306 -4.19 10.02 3.47
CA VAL A 306 -3.89 9.92 4.91
C VAL A 306 -5.11 10.34 5.73
N GLU A 307 -5.83 11.38 5.31
CA GLU A 307 -7.04 11.84 5.99
C GLU A 307 -8.12 10.76 6.06
N THR A 308 -8.30 10.01 4.99
CA THR A 308 -9.27 8.90 4.96
C THR A 308 -8.83 7.74 5.84
N ALA A 309 -7.52 7.44 5.90
CA ALA A 309 -7.00 6.44 6.83
C ALA A 309 -7.19 6.87 8.29
N GLU A 310 -6.95 8.14 8.61
CA GLU A 310 -7.23 8.72 9.93
C GLU A 310 -8.72 8.63 10.27
N TYR A 311 -9.59 8.98 9.30
CA TYR A 311 -11.04 8.89 9.50
C TYR A 311 -11.48 7.46 9.80
N LEU A 312 -11.00 6.49 9.04
CA LEU A 312 -11.29 5.07 9.27
C LEU A 312 -10.72 4.58 10.62
N LEU A 313 -9.51 5.01 11.02
CA LEU A 313 -8.97 4.76 12.37
C LEU A 313 -9.95 5.24 13.45
N ASN A 314 -10.48 6.45 13.31
CA ASN A 314 -11.45 7.02 14.25
C ASN A 314 -12.81 6.30 14.23
N LEU A 315 -13.21 5.67 13.11
CA LEU A 315 -14.42 4.84 13.03
C LEU A 315 -14.26 3.48 13.72
N ILE A 316 -13.10 2.84 13.58
CA ILE A 316 -12.86 1.47 14.09
C ILE A 316 -12.22 1.44 15.49
N ALA A 317 -11.60 2.52 15.93
CA ALA A 317 -10.99 2.57 17.27
C ALA A 317 -12.06 2.39 18.36
N PRO A 318 -11.78 1.64 19.43
CA PRO A 318 -12.68 1.58 20.59
C PRO A 318 -12.76 2.95 21.28
N SER A 319 -13.82 3.19 22.06
CA SER A 319 -13.98 4.47 22.80
C SER A 319 -12.87 4.73 23.82
N THR A 320 -12.12 3.70 24.19
CA THR A 320 -10.96 3.79 25.09
C THR A 320 -9.68 4.29 24.40
N ALA A 321 -9.66 4.31 23.05
CA ALA A 321 -8.54 4.84 22.30
C ALA A 321 -8.52 6.38 22.38
N THR A 322 -7.56 6.90 23.12
CA THR A 322 -7.36 8.35 23.34
C THR A 322 -5.89 8.72 23.16
N GLY A 323 -5.61 10.02 23.13
CA GLY A 323 -4.24 10.52 22.99
C GLY A 323 -3.70 10.40 21.56
N LYS A 324 -2.39 10.28 21.44
CA LYS A 324 -1.71 10.23 20.14
C LYS A 324 -2.14 9.00 19.33
N MET A 325 -2.49 9.22 18.07
CA MET A 325 -2.82 8.19 17.09
C MET A 325 -1.58 7.83 16.28
N TYR A 326 -1.00 8.81 15.63
CA TYR A 326 0.24 8.69 14.85
C TYR A 326 0.97 10.02 14.77
N GLN A 327 2.15 9.97 14.20
CA GLN A 327 3.02 11.11 13.93
C GLN A 327 3.66 10.95 12.56
N GLU A 328 3.76 12.05 11.82
CA GLU A 328 4.54 12.14 10.60
C GLU A 328 5.90 12.77 10.92
N LEU A 329 6.95 12.06 10.53
CA LEU A 329 8.33 12.49 10.73
C LEU A 329 8.90 12.98 9.40
N TYR A 330 9.20 14.25 9.32
CA TYR A 330 9.88 14.87 8.18
C TYR A 330 11.41 14.88 8.39
N ASN A 331 12.17 15.09 7.32
CA ASN A 331 13.63 15.21 7.43
C ASN A 331 14.05 16.47 8.21
N ASN A 332 15.31 16.51 8.63
CA ASN A 332 15.79 17.60 9.47
C ASN A 332 15.82 18.97 8.76
N THR A 333 16.02 19.00 7.44
CA THR A 333 16.00 20.23 6.64
C THR A 333 14.63 20.90 6.70
N MET A 334 13.55 20.11 6.57
CA MET A 334 12.18 20.59 6.68
C MET A 334 11.84 20.99 8.12
N LYS A 335 12.12 20.14 9.12
CA LYS A 335 11.80 20.39 10.52
C LYS A 335 12.43 21.67 11.08
N THR A 336 13.59 22.06 10.57
CA THR A 336 14.32 23.25 11.02
C THR A 336 14.07 24.50 10.17
N GLY A 337 13.11 24.44 9.21
CA GLY A 337 12.79 25.58 8.34
C GLY A 337 13.89 25.91 7.31
N LYS A 338 14.75 24.94 7.01
CA LYS A 338 15.84 25.13 6.02
C LYS A 338 15.48 24.66 4.62
N ALA A 339 14.25 24.15 4.41
CA ALA A 339 13.75 23.75 3.11
C ALA A 339 13.20 24.97 2.34
N THR A 340 14.04 25.98 2.12
CA THR A 340 13.66 27.29 1.55
C THR A 340 13.11 27.20 0.13
N ILE A 341 13.41 26.14 -0.61
CA ILE A 341 12.83 25.90 -1.94
C ILE A 341 11.30 25.80 -1.89
N LEU A 342 10.73 25.44 -0.73
CA LEU A 342 9.30 25.34 -0.52
C LEU A 342 8.55 26.68 -0.59
N GLU A 343 9.26 27.81 -0.48
CA GLU A 343 8.72 29.15 -0.77
C GLU A 343 8.20 29.29 -2.21
N LYS A 344 8.70 28.43 -3.12
CA LYS A 344 8.32 28.43 -4.55
C LYS A 344 7.08 27.58 -4.84
N GLN A 345 6.56 26.86 -3.87
CA GLN A 345 5.41 25.96 -4.05
C GLN A 345 4.17 26.54 -3.36
N PRO A 346 3.18 27.02 -4.12
CA PRO A 346 1.92 27.45 -3.53
C PRO A 346 1.23 26.32 -2.78
N LEU A 347 0.68 26.63 -1.61
CA LEU A 347 -0.16 25.69 -0.87
C LEU A 347 -1.58 25.73 -1.45
N THR A 348 -2.13 24.55 -1.75
CA THR A 348 -3.46 24.40 -2.31
C THR A 348 -4.38 23.61 -1.38
N ASP A 349 -5.68 23.81 -1.49
CA ASP A 349 -6.68 22.92 -0.89
C ASP A 349 -6.83 21.61 -1.71
N GLY A 350 -7.67 20.70 -1.22
CA GLY A 350 -7.93 19.41 -1.88
C GLY A 350 -8.54 19.52 -3.30
N SER A 351 -8.99 20.71 -3.71
CA SER A 351 -9.48 21.00 -5.07
C SER A 351 -8.40 21.59 -5.98
N GLY A 352 -7.20 21.84 -5.47
CA GLY A 352 -6.09 22.48 -6.19
C GLY A 352 -6.15 24.00 -6.18
N LYS A 353 -7.07 24.63 -5.41
CA LYS A 353 -7.18 26.09 -5.30
C LYS A 353 -6.10 26.60 -4.33
N ILE A 354 -5.37 27.64 -4.76
CA ILE A 354 -4.33 28.29 -3.94
C ILE A 354 -4.97 28.93 -2.69
N LEU A 355 -4.33 28.70 -1.53
CA LEU A 355 -4.73 29.23 -0.25
C LEU A 355 -4.09 30.60 0.01
N TYR A 356 -4.87 31.51 0.62
CA TYR A 356 -4.42 32.83 0.98
C TYR A 356 -4.73 33.11 2.47
N SER A 357 -3.89 33.89 3.12
CA SER A 357 -4.15 34.43 4.45
C SER A 357 -5.29 35.45 4.42
N SER A 358 -5.80 35.82 5.59
CA SER A 358 -6.79 36.92 5.73
C SER A 358 -6.27 38.27 5.24
N SER A 359 -4.94 38.46 5.20
CA SER A 359 -4.28 39.67 4.67
C SER A 359 -4.00 39.59 3.15
N GLY A 360 -4.41 38.52 2.47
CA GLY A 360 -4.19 38.32 1.03
C GLY A 360 -2.80 37.78 0.67
N LYS A 361 -1.93 37.43 1.64
CA LYS A 361 -0.67 36.74 1.36
C LYS A 361 -0.96 35.32 0.88
N MET A 362 -0.38 34.91 -0.26
CA MET A 362 -0.40 33.52 -0.72
C MET A 362 0.39 32.64 0.26
N TYR A 363 -0.23 31.54 0.70
CA TYR A 363 0.49 30.52 1.46
C TYR A 363 1.32 29.64 0.53
N THR A 364 2.49 29.25 1.02
CA THR A 364 3.38 28.30 0.37
C THR A 364 3.68 27.14 1.32
N TYR A 365 4.29 26.08 0.82
CA TYR A 365 4.73 24.98 1.68
C TYR A 365 5.80 25.41 2.71
N ASP A 366 6.48 26.56 2.53
CA ASP A 366 7.35 27.10 3.56
C ASP A 366 6.56 27.62 4.80
N ASP A 367 5.33 28.04 4.62
CA ASP A 367 4.49 28.48 5.74
C ASP A 367 3.96 27.29 6.60
N VAL A 368 4.18 26.04 6.18
CA VAL A 368 3.71 24.84 6.88
C VAL A 368 4.58 24.52 8.10
N ASP A 369 3.96 24.11 9.19
CA ASP A 369 4.64 23.60 10.39
C ASP A 369 5.10 22.14 10.18
N TRP A 370 6.37 21.95 9.80
CA TRP A 370 6.96 20.64 9.60
C TRP A 370 7.52 19.99 10.87
N THR A 371 7.31 20.60 12.04
CA THR A 371 7.78 20.04 13.32
C THR A 371 7.00 18.79 13.69
N GLU A 372 7.58 17.98 14.56
CA GLU A 372 6.92 16.79 15.10
C GLU A 372 5.64 17.14 15.86
N ALA A 373 5.62 18.27 16.57
CA ALA A 373 4.44 18.76 17.29
C ALA A 373 3.32 19.16 16.30
N GLY A 374 3.68 19.85 15.22
CA GLY A 374 2.74 20.20 14.14
C GLY A 374 2.12 18.99 13.46
N ASN A 375 2.87 17.90 13.33
CA ASN A 375 2.48 16.71 12.59
C ASN A 375 2.19 15.50 13.50
N THR A 376 1.69 15.76 14.70
CA THR A 376 1.14 14.76 15.61
C THR A 376 -0.38 14.81 15.56
N TYR A 377 -0.98 13.64 15.34
CA TYR A 377 -2.42 13.45 15.18
C TYR A 377 -2.98 12.63 16.34
N TYR A 378 -4.18 12.96 16.78
CA TYR A 378 -4.80 12.43 17.98
C TYR A 378 -6.13 11.76 17.65
N PHE A 379 -6.51 10.74 18.43
CA PHE A 379 -7.82 10.11 18.28
C PHE A 379 -8.95 11.12 18.54
N SER A 380 -9.92 11.09 17.64
CA SER A 380 -11.19 11.82 17.75
C SER A 380 -12.29 10.90 17.27
N LYS A 381 -12.78 10.02 18.18
CA LYS A 381 -13.74 8.96 17.89
C LYS A 381 -14.87 9.42 16.96
N LYS A 382 -15.13 8.68 15.90
CA LYS A 382 -16.21 8.87 14.93
C LYS A 382 -17.19 7.69 15.00
N GLY A 383 -18.45 7.99 14.63
CA GLY A 383 -19.50 6.96 14.58
C GLY A 383 -19.79 6.28 15.92
N SER A 384 -20.68 5.29 15.88
CA SER A 384 -21.23 4.60 17.06
C SER A 384 -20.57 3.25 17.37
N LEU A 385 -19.65 2.77 16.55
CA LEU A 385 -18.94 1.50 16.77
C LEU A 385 -17.81 1.70 17.81
N THR A 386 -18.14 1.54 19.10
CA THR A 386 -17.26 1.89 20.22
C THR A 386 -16.58 0.70 20.90
N GLY A 387 -17.03 -0.53 20.62
CA GLY A 387 -16.66 -1.73 21.36
C GLY A 387 -15.70 -2.67 20.62
N VAL A 388 -14.95 -2.21 19.63
CA VAL A 388 -14.04 -3.07 18.85
C VAL A 388 -12.93 -3.61 19.74
N LYS A 389 -12.73 -4.94 19.71
CA LYS A 389 -11.74 -5.67 20.51
C LYS A 389 -10.66 -6.30 19.65
N ASN A 390 -11.07 -7.01 18.60
CA ASN A 390 -10.15 -7.77 17.76
C ASN A 390 -10.34 -7.40 16.29
N ILE A 391 -9.25 -7.31 15.57
CA ILE A 391 -9.27 -7.04 14.13
C ILE A 391 -8.35 -8.04 13.42
N VAL A 392 -8.87 -8.68 12.39
CA VAL A 392 -8.08 -9.45 11.44
C VAL A 392 -8.05 -8.68 10.12
N PHE A 393 -6.86 -8.38 9.64
CA PHE A 393 -6.67 -7.80 8.31
C PHE A 393 -6.33 -8.90 7.30
N LEU A 394 -7.04 -8.92 6.18
CA LEU A 394 -6.68 -9.74 5.04
C LEU A 394 -5.77 -8.90 4.14
N VAL A 395 -4.55 -9.40 3.90
CA VAL A 395 -3.47 -8.62 3.28
C VAL A 395 -2.79 -9.38 2.14
N SER A 396 -2.16 -8.63 1.24
CA SER A 396 -1.33 -9.19 0.17
C SER A 396 -0.13 -8.31 -0.14
N GLY A 397 0.71 -8.70 -1.09
CA GLY A 397 1.79 -7.84 -1.62
C GLY A 397 1.31 -6.52 -2.20
N GLY A 398 0.00 -6.40 -2.52
CA GLY A 398 -0.63 -5.15 -2.94
C GLY A 398 -1.11 -4.26 -1.79
N THR A 399 -1.13 -4.76 -0.54
CA THR A 399 -1.48 -3.96 0.64
C THR A 399 -0.34 -3.03 0.98
N ALA A 400 -0.53 -1.72 0.82
CA ALA A 400 0.55 -0.75 0.94
C ALA A 400 0.13 0.56 1.63
N SER A 401 1.12 1.27 2.19
CA SER A 401 1.04 2.69 2.51
C SER A 401 -0.06 3.03 3.53
N ALA A 402 -1.13 3.77 3.17
CA ALA A 402 -2.24 4.09 4.08
C ALA A 402 -2.92 2.84 4.68
N SER A 403 -2.93 1.71 3.95
CA SER A 403 -3.38 0.42 4.48
C SER A 403 -2.45 -0.09 5.58
N GLU A 404 -1.14 -0.01 5.39
CA GLU A 404 -0.15 -0.42 6.39
C GLU A 404 -0.14 0.55 7.58
N MET A 405 -0.34 1.86 7.30
CA MET A 405 -0.55 2.87 8.35
C MET A 405 -1.77 2.54 9.22
N LEU A 406 -2.91 2.21 8.62
CA LEU A 406 -4.13 1.80 9.34
C LEU A 406 -3.83 0.62 10.28
N ILE A 407 -3.19 -0.43 9.77
CA ILE A 407 -2.81 -1.62 10.54
C ILE A 407 -1.88 -1.23 11.70
N ASN A 408 -0.82 -0.48 11.42
CA ASN A 408 0.17 -0.09 12.40
C ASN A 408 -0.40 0.80 13.50
N CYS A 409 -1.27 1.76 13.13
CA CYS A 409 -1.80 2.75 14.08
C CYS A 409 -2.92 2.20 14.96
N ILE A 410 -3.72 1.23 14.51
CA ILE A 410 -4.76 0.62 15.35
C ILE A 410 -4.23 -0.43 16.32
N LYS A 411 -3.10 -1.07 16.00
CA LYS A 411 -2.51 -2.16 16.77
C LYS A 411 -2.31 -1.87 18.26
N PRO A 412 -1.86 -0.67 18.70
CA PRO A 412 -1.71 -0.34 20.11
C PRO A 412 -3.03 -0.20 20.89
N HIS A 413 -4.18 -0.11 20.23
CA HIS A 413 -5.43 0.38 20.80
C HIS A 413 -6.55 -0.67 20.87
N VAL A 414 -6.32 -1.86 20.34
CA VAL A 414 -7.24 -3.00 20.41
C VAL A 414 -6.58 -4.19 21.11
N GLN A 415 -7.37 -5.18 21.52
CA GLN A 415 -6.85 -6.35 22.24
C GLN A 415 -5.97 -7.23 21.34
N SER A 416 -6.36 -7.39 20.08
CA SER A 416 -5.61 -8.19 19.11
C SER A 416 -5.75 -7.64 17.71
N VAL A 417 -4.61 -7.57 17.00
CA VAL A 417 -4.53 -7.43 15.54
C VAL A 417 -3.82 -8.65 14.99
N LYS A 418 -4.43 -9.29 14.00
CA LYS A 418 -3.85 -10.41 13.26
C LYS A 418 -3.87 -10.14 11.77
N LEU A 419 -2.87 -10.63 11.05
CA LEU A 419 -2.77 -10.55 9.60
C LEU A 419 -2.92 -11.95 9.00
N VAL A 420 -3.73 -12.06 7.95
CA VAL A 420 -3.92 -13.29 7.16
C VAL A 420 -3.63 -12.96 5.69
N GLY A 421 -2.80 -13.76 5.03
CA GLY A 421 -2.49 -13.60 3.62
C GLY A 421 -1.01 -13.62 3.30
N THR A 422 -0.57 -12.84 2.33
CA THR A 422 0.85 -12.70 1.98
C THR A 422 1.45 -11.42 2.56
N LYS A 423 2.79 -11.35 2.59
CA LYS A 423 3.55 -10.21 3.10
C LYS A 423 3.14 -8.92 2.41
N THR A 424 2.94 -7.82 3.17
CA THR A 424 2.56 -6.53 2.61
C THR A 424 3.71 -5.85 1.86
N TYR A 425 3.44 -4.76 1.16
CA TYR A 425 4.41 -4.08 0.29
C TYR A 425 5.60 -3.47 1.04
N GLY A 426 5.35 -2.84 2.18
CA GLY A 426 6.40 -2.17 2.95
C GLY A 426 6.64 -0.72 2.53
N LYS A 427 5.61 0.13 2.64
CA LYS A 427 5.67 1.56 2.31
C LYS A 427 5.27 2.43 3.50
N PRO A 428 6.16 2.61 4.51
CA PRO A 428 5.88 3.44 5.69
C PRO A 428 5.96 4.94 5.43
N VAL A 429 6.26 5.35 4.19
CA VAL A 429 6.51 6.74 3.78
C VAL A 429 5.37 7.31 2.97
N GLY A 430 5.20 8.63 3.07
CA GLY A 430 4.21 9.39 2.35
C GLY A 430 4.80 10.61 1.64
N PHE A 431 3.91 11.33 0.95
CA PHE A 431 4.22 12.40 0.02
C PHE A 431 3.25 13.57 0.14
N PHE A 432 3.69 14.70 -0.37
CA PHE A 432 2.83 15.75 -0.91
C PHE A 432 3.31 16.10 -2.34
N PRO A 433 2.43 16.57 -3.22
CA PRO A 433 2.81 16.86 -4.60
C PRO A 433 3.73 18.09 -4.68
N ILE A 434 4.77 18.03 -5.50
CA ILE A 434 5.58 19.17 -5.92
C ILE A 434 5.28 19.44 -7.39
N LEU A 435 4.72 20.60 -7.67
CA LEU A 435 4.40 21.02 -9.03
C LEU A 435 5.66 21.57 -9.71
N LEU A 436 6.08 20.92 -10.77
CA LEU A 436 7.21 21.32 -11.61
C LEU A 436 6.69 21.79 -12.97
N ASP A 437 7.26 22.90 -13.47
CA ASP A 437 6.94 23.49 -14.78
C ASP A 437 5.43 23.73 -15.00
N ASN A 438 4.65 23.97 -13.95
CA ASN A 438 3.17 24.06 -13.98
C ASN A 438 2.49 22.88 -14.70
N ARG A 439 3.15 21.74 -14.83
CA ARG A 439 2.71 20.60 -15.60
C ARG A 439 2.88 19.27 -14.90
N TYR A 440 4.00 19.04 -14.22
CA TYR A 440 4.34 17.74 -13.65
C TYR A 440 4.19 17.76 -12.15
N ASN A 441 3.51 16.77 -11.58
CA ASN A 441 3.53 16.51 -10.13
C ASN A 441 4.56 15.44 -9.80
N ALA A 442 5.60 15.81 -9.06
CA ALA A 442 6.56 14.89 -8.49
C ALA A 442 6.15 14.52 -7.08
N TYR A 443 6.14 13.21 -6.79
CA TYR A 443 5.85 12.62 -5.49
C TYR A 443 7.12 11.97 -4.96
N ILE A 444 7.81 12.69 -4.07
CA ILE A 444 9.08 12.29 -3.48
C ILE A 444 8.81 11.92 -2.02
N PRO A 445 9.20 10.71 -1.52
CA PRO A 445 9.03 10.37 -0.10
C PRO A 445 9.54 11.49 0.80
N SER A 446 8.65 12.13 1.55
CA SER A 446 8.96 13.31 2.35
C SER A 446 8.75 13.09 3.85
N PHE A 447 7.94 12.11 4.24
CA PHE A 447 7.73 11.77 5.64
C PHE A 447 7.59 10.25 5.85
N GLU A 448 7.86 9.81 7.09
CA GLU A 448 7.57 8.46 7.60
C GLU A 448 6.49 8.55 8.68
N THR A 449 5.54 7.61 8.68
CA THR A 449 4.52 7.53 9.74
C THR A 449 4.95 6.60 10.87
N ARG A 450 4.66 7.00 12.11
CA ARG A 450 4.85 6.19 13.32
C ARG A 450 3.60 6.20 14.18
N ASN A 451 3.24 5.06 14.76
CA ASN A 451 2.08 4.92 15.63
C ASN A 451 2.30 5.59 17.01
N SER A 452 1.33 5.46 17.90
CA SER A 452 1.37 6.05 19.26
C SER A 452 2.55 5.58 20.11
N ARG A 453 3.13 4.41 19.81
CA ARG A 453 4.30 3.85 20.50
C ARG A 453 5.62 4.19 19.81
N GLY A 454 5.60 4.95 18.71
CA GLY A 454 6.77 5.26 17.90
C GLY A 454 7.19 4.12 16.95
N GLU A 455 6.35 3.10 16.78
CA GLU A 455 6.61 1.97 15.87
C GLU A 455 6.31 2.39 14.43
N GLY A 456 7.20 2.06 13.49
CA GLY A 456 7.14 2.35 12.06
C GLY A 456 8.22 1.54 11.33
N GLY A 457 8.72 2.05 10.21
CA GLY A 457 9.90 1.48 9.55
C GLY A 457 9.68 0.08 8.96
N TYR A 458 8.45 -0.28 8.63
CA TYR A 458 8.11 -1.58 8.01
C TYR A 458 8.46 -1.64 6.52
N TYR A 459 9.66 -1.14 6.15
CA TYR A 459 10.15 -1.10 4.76
C TYR A 459 10.22 -2.46 4.06
N ALA A 460 10.37 -3.53 4.84
CA ALA A 460 10.37 -4.90 4.32
C ALA A 460 8.97 -5.52 4.19
N GLY A 461 7.90 -4.76 4.49
CA GLY A 461 6.54 -5.26 4.58
C GLY A 461 6.22 -5.90 5.94
N MET A 462 4.93 -6.00 6.24
CA MET A 462 4.43 -6.69 7.44
C MET A 462 4.22 -8.16 7.12
N THR A 463 4.84 -9.05 7.91
CA THR A 463 4.67 -10.49 7.74
C THR A 463 3.37 -10.92 8.40
N PRO A 464 2.45 -11.63 7.71
CA PRO A 464 1.24 -12.14 8.30
C PRO A 464 1.49 -13.13 9.43
N ASP A 465 0.59 -13.12 10.43
CA ASP A 465 0.53 -14.16 11.49
C ASP A 465 0.11 -15.52 10.88
N TYR A 466 -0.73 -15.48 9.86
CA TYR A 466 -1.24 -16.62 9.12
C TYR A 466 -0.86 -16.44 7.64
N LEU A 467 0.33 -16.91 7.32
CA LEU A 467 0.95 -16.70 6.02
C LEU A 467 0.36 -17.66 4.96
N ASP A 468 -0.07 -17.11 3.84
CA ASP A 468 -0.28 -17.86 2.60
C ASP A 468 1.09 -18.21 2.00
N ASP A 469 1.53 -19.45 2.22
CA ASP A 469 2.79 -20.01 1.69
C ASP A 469 2.57 -20.92 0.46
N GLY A 470 1.31 -20.98 -0.01
CA GLY A 470 0.89 -21.80 -1.15
C GLY A 470 0.72 -23.28 -0.82
N ASN A 471 0.93 -23.73 0.43
CA ASN A 471 0.91 -25.15 0.81
C ASN A 471 0.00 -25.47 2.00
N ASN A 472 -0.37 -24.49 2.79
CA ASN A 472 -1.07 -24.67 4.06
C ASN A 472 -2.60 -24.51 3.98
N GLY A 473 -3.15 -24.36 2.77
CA GLY A 473 -4.58 -24.18 2.52
C GLY A 473 -5.11 -22.76 2.81
N ILE A 474 -4.24 -21.83 3.23
CA ILE A 474 -4.56 -20.41 3.33
C ILE A 474 -4.29 -19.81 1.96
N VAL A 475 -5.35 -19.44 1.24
CA VAL A 475 -5.25 -18.95 -0.13
C VAL A 475 -6.27 -17.86 -0.40
N ASP A 476 -5.88 -16.84 -1.20
CA ASP A 476 -6.83 -15.90 -1.79
C ASP A 476 -7.67 -16.64 -2.83
N ASP A 477 -8.78 -17.28 -2.41
CA ASP A 477 -9.61 -18.10 -3.29
C ASP A 477 -10.65 -17.25 -4.03
N ALA A 478 -10.26 -16.73 -5.19
CA ALA A 478 -11.11 -15.90 -6.02
C ALA A 478 -12.35 -16.60 -6.61
N LYS A 479 -12.53 -17.91 -6.40
CA LYS A 479 -13.78 -18.61 -6.73
C LYS A 479 -14.95 -18.16 -5.88
N TYR A 480 -14.67 -17.69 -4.66
CA TYR A 480 -15.67 -17.18 -3.74
C TYR A 480 -15.70 -15.67 -3.74
N ASP A 481 -16.89 -15.11 -3.69
CA ASP A 481 -17.09 -13.66 -3.60
C ASP A 481 -16.61 -13.10 -2.26
N PHE A 482 -16.40 -11.80 -2.20
CA PHE A 482 -16.08 -11.08 -0.98
C PHE A 482 -17.13 -11.32 0.10
N GLY A 483 -16.68 -11.60 1.32
CA GLY A 483 -17.54 -11.91 2.47
C GLY A 483 -18.21 -13.27 2.40
N ASN A 484 -17.75 -14.19 1.56
CA ASN A 484 -18.16 -15.60 1.60
C ASN A 484 -17.31 -16.34 2.66
N PRO A 485 -17.93 -16.95 3.70
CA PRO A 485 -17.19 -17.62 4.78
C PRO A 485 -16.32 -18.80 4.34
N ASN A 486 -16.53 -19.33 3.13
CA ASN A 486 -15.73 -20.41 2.57
C ASN A 486 -14.48 -19.92 1.84
N GLU A 487 -14.34 -18.62 1.60
CA GLU A 487 -13.14 -18.02 1.01
C GLU A 487 -11.95 -18.21 1.96
N GLY A 488 -10.78 -18.62 1.44
CA GLY A 488 -9.68 -19.14 2.24
C GLY A 488 -9.16 -18.18 3.31
N TYR A 489 -8.91 -16.92 2.97
CA TYR A 489 -8.46 -15.92 3.95
C TYR A 489 -9.55 -15.58 4.97
N LEU A 490 -10.78 -15.38 4.51
CA LEU A 490 -11.90 -15.06 5.38
C LEU A 490 -12.24 -16.22 6.31
N LYS A 491 -12.23 -17.45 5.81
CA LYS A 491 -12.41 -18.66 6.62
C LYS A 491 -11.39 -18.73 7.76
N THR A 492 -10.12 -18.45 7.46
CA THR A 492 -9.05 -18.38 8.46
C THR A 492 -9.34 -17.27 9.49
N ALA A 493 -9.69 -16.07 9.03
CA ALA A 493 -10.01 -14.94 9.92
C ALA A 493 -11.19 -15.25 10.84
N LEU A 494 -12.24 -15.87 10.32
CA LEU A 494 -13.41 -16.26 11.11
C LEU A 494 -13.07 -17.36 12.14
N SER A 495 -12.17 -18.29 11.84
CA SER A 495 -11.71 -19.29 12.80
C SER A 495 -10.94 -18.69 13.98
N ILE A 496 -10.25 -17.55 13.76
CA ILE A 496 -9.54 -16.79 14.80
C ILE A 496 -10.53 -16.02 15.69
N LEU A 497 -11.48 -15.30 15.08
CA LEU A 497 -12.37 -14.38 15.79
C LEU A 497 -13.57 -15.06 16.44
N ALA A 498 -14.10 -16.08 15.79
CA ALA A 498 -15.33 -16.77 16.17
C ALA A 498 -15.18 -18.29 15.98
N PRO A 499 -14.29 -18.95 16.75
CA PRO A 499 -14.10 -20.38 16.65
C PRO A 499 -15.40 -21.12 16.95
N VAL A 500 -15.78 -22.05 16.08
CA VAL A 500 -16.91 -22.97 16.34
C VAL A 500 -16.38 -24.06 17.26
N ALA A 501 -17.04 -24.25 18.43
CA ALA A 501 -16.71 -25.35 19.30
C ALA A 501 -16.91 -26.66 18.52
N GLN A 502 -15.85 -27.44 18.36
CA GLN A 502 -16.00 -28.81 17.87
C GLN A 502 -16.76 -29.55 18.94
N GLY A 503 -18.00 -29.95 18.62
CA GLY A 503 -18.78 -30.80 19.50
C GLY A 503 -17.96 -32.04 19.84
N VAL A 504 -17.83 -32.37 21.14
CA VAL A 504 -17.20 -33.60 21.59
C VAL A 504 -18.12 -34.75 21.10
N SER A 505 -17.90 -35.23 19.91
CA SER A 505 -18.47 -36.47 19.46
C SER A 505 -17.74 -37.60 20.22
N SER A 506 -18.34 -38.03 21.31
CA SER A 506 -17.99 -39.29 21.96
C SER A 506 -18.25 -40.42 20.96
N GLY A 507 -17.17 -40.95 20.39
CA GLY A 507 -17.22 -42.22 19.68
C GLY A 507 -16.99 -42.13 18.18
N ARG A 508 -15.82 -42.63 17.79
CA ARG A 508 -15.25 -42.86 16.47
C ARG A 508 -14.64 -41.63 15.80
N THR A 509 -13.33 -41.64 15.81
CA THR A 509 -12.45 -40.95 14.84
C THR A 509 -12.78 -41.40 13.41
N SER A 510 -13.87 -40.89 12.86
CA SER A 510 -13.91 -40.62 11.45
C SER A 510 -13.17 -39.29 11.30
N SER A 511 -11.86 -39.34 10.98
CA SER A 511 -11.24 -38.29 10.25
C SER A 511 -12.20 -37.95 9.09
N VAL A 512 -13.00 -36.88 9.23
CA VAL A 512 -13.42 -36.16 8.03
C VAL A 512 -12.09 -35.74 7.45
N ALA A 513 -11.60 -36.56 6.54
CA ALA A 513 -10.59 -36.13 5.61
C ALA A 513 -11.19 -34.83 5.02
N SER A 514 -10.73 -33.67 5.53
CA SER A 514 -10.69 -32.49 4.71
C SER A 514 -10.08 -33.02 3.43
N THR A 515 -10.87 -33.08 2.35
CA THR A 515 -10.33 -33.28 1.02
C THR A 515 -9.13 -32.37 1.02
N PRO A 516 -7.88 -32.89 0.85
CA PRO A 516 -6.74 -32.01 0.80
C PRO A 516 -7.13 -30.98 -0.25
N ALA A 517 -7.22 -29.70 0.12
CA ALA A 517 -7.24 -28.65 -0.87
C ALA A 517 -5.99 -28.94 -1.68
N GLY A 518 -6.18 -29.64 -2.81
CA GLY A 518 -5.06 -30.08 -3.63
C GLY A 518 -4.26 -28.83 -3.85
N ASN A 519 -2.95 -28.88 -3.59
CA ASN A 519 -2.04 -27.73 -3.60
C ASN A 519 -2.47 -26.75 -4.69
N ILE A 520 -3.27 -25.74 -4.30
CA ILE A 520 -3.75 -24.71 -5.22
C ILE A 520 -2.54 -23.80 -5.41
N LYS A 521 -1.68 -24.18 -6.35
CA LYS A 521 -0.54 -23.38 -6.71
C LYS A 521 -1.05 -22.15 -7.44
N THR A 522 -0.92 -21.00 -6.82
CA THR A 522 -1.20 -19.71 -7.46
C THR A 522 -0.09 -19.41 -8.45
N LEU A 523 -0.46 -19.21 -9.72
CA LEU A 523 0.47 -18.70 -10.73
C LEU A 523 0.42 -17.18 -10.68
N THR A 524 1.52 -16.57 -10.24
CA THR A 524 1.68 -15.12 -10.22
C THR A 524 2.20 -14.61 -11.55
N PHE A 525 1.66 -13.54 -12.04
CA PHE A 525 2.23 -12.79 -13.16
C PHE A 525 2.81 -11.47 -12.63
N ALA A 526 3.83 -10.96 -13.33
CA ALA A 526 4.69 -9.86 -12.87
C ALA A 526 3.96 -8.54 -12.52
N ASN A 527 2.65 -8.45 -12.80
CA ASN A 527 1.82 -7.29 -12.53
C ASN A 527 0.75 -7.54 -11.45
N ASP A 528 1.02 -8.41 -10.47
CA ASP A 528 0.23 -8.44 -9.22
C ASP A 528 0.41 -7.13 -8.39
N ASN A 529 1.07 -6.15 -8.98
CA ASN A 529 1.24 -4.84 -8.39
C ASN A 529 -0.05 -4.03 -8.58
N ILE A 530 -0.91 -4.10 -7.58
CA ILE A 530 -1.96 -3.11 -7.37
C ILE A 530 -1.26 -1.75 -7.28
N GLU A 531 -1.80 -0.75 -7.94
CA GLU A 531 -1.20 0.59 -7.98
C GLU A 531 -0.94 1.09 -6.55
N ASN A 532 0.33 1.22 -6.20
CA ASN A 532 0.74 1.76 -4.91
C ASN A 532 0.66 3.29 -4.96
N VAL A 533 -0.56 3.82 -4.81
CA VAL A 533 -0.81 5.27 -4.84
C VAL A 533 -0.04 6.02 -3.76
N GLY A 534 0.28 5.33 -2.68
CA GLY A 534 1.00 5.90 -1.55
C GLY A 534 0.12 6.69 -0.58
N MET A 535 0.73 7.09 0.53
CA MET A 535 0.14 8.01 1.50
C MET A 535 0.28 9.43 0.94
N ILE A 536 -0.84 10.07 0.60
CA ILE A 536 -0.85 11.46 0.15
C ILE A 536 -1.45 12.30 1.26
N GLU A 537 -0.64 13.23 1.81
CA GLU A 537 -1.10 14.23 2.76
C GLU A 537 -1.45 15.53 2.01
N THR A 538 -2.61 16.08 2.31
CA THR A 538 -3.11 17.31 1.73
C THR A 538 -3.55 18.34 2.78
N ARG A 539 -3.48 17.98 4.07
CA ARG A 539 -3.85 18.83 5.19
C ARG A 539 -2.60 19.32 5.89
N PHE A 540 -2.39 20.60 5.92
CA PHE A 540 -1.20 21.18 6.52
C PHE A 540 -1.57 22.21 7.58
N LYS A 541 -0.86 22.17 8.70
CA LYS A 541 -0.95 23.21 9.73
C LYS A 541 0.03 24.33 9.38
N ILE A 542 -0.46 25.54 9.37
CA ILE A 542 0.37 26.74 9.13
C ILE A 542 1.14 27.09 10.40
N LYS A 543 2.39 27.48 10.26
CA LYS A 543 3.20 28.06 11.34
C LYS A 543 2.42 29.20 12.00
N LYS A 544 2.42 29.24 13.34
CA LYS A 544 1.80 30.30 14.13
C LYS A 544 2.68 31.53 14.21
#